data_91baca53c87fd7d811673ce7c8931373
#
_entry.id   91baca53c87fd7d811673ce7c8931373
#
_cell.length_a   1.000
_cell.length_b   1.000
_cell.length_c   1.000
_cell.angle_alpha   90.00
_cell.angle_beta   90.00
_cell.angle_gamma   90.00
#
_symmetry.space_group_name_H-M   'P 1'
#
loop_
_entity.id
_entity.type
_entity.pdbx_description
1 polymer ?
#
loop_
_entity_poly.entity_id
_entity_poly.type
_entity_poly.pdbx_seq_one_letter_code
_entity_poly.pdbx_strand_id
1 'polypeptide(L)'
;ITPGTTTVAGVIEAPGSLAARRPMPVGVVGEGGQVVRVNVDAGDWVEAGQVLAVIDRSVQIQQAAAQAAQTEVARADANLAQANLDRALQLVERGFVSKADVDRLTATRNAAAARVKVAEAQLREQRARNERLNIYAPASGYVLQRNVERGQTVGGGTGPLFTIAS
;
A
#
# COMPACT_ATOMS: atom_id res chain seq x y z
N ILE A 1 62.02 -4.10 2.83
CA ILE A 1 61.75 -3.87 2.59
C ILE A 1 60.61 -4.01 2.49
N THR A 2 60.12 -4.22 2.21
CA THR A 2 59.09 -4.43 2.11
C THR A 2 58.15 -3.64 2.39
N PRO A 3 58.22 -2.85 2.47
CA PRO A 3 57.43 -1.83 2.53
C PRO A 3 56.23 -2.03 1.79
N GLY A 4 56.41 -2.35 0.74
CA GLY A 4 55.28 -2.45 -0.10
C GLY A 4 54.20 -3.29 0.48
N THR A 5 54.60 -4.10 1.31
CA THR A 5 53.69 -4.94 1.89
C THR A 5 52.59 -4.30 2.56
N THR A 6 52.87 -3.29 3.14
CA THR A 6 51.92 -2.59 3.87
C THR A 6 50.85 -2.09 3.05
N THR A 7 51.22 -1.62 1.97
CA THR A 7 50.29 -1.04 1.10
C THR A 7 49.30 -2.03 0.64
N VAL A 8 49.80 -3.17 0.44
CA VAL A 8 48.95 -4.22 -0.03
C VAL A 8 47.84 -4.52 0.91
N ALA A 9 48.13 -4.55 2.14
CA ALA A 9 47.14 -4.84 3.14
C ALA A 9 45.96 -3.92 3.03
N GLY A 10 46.21 -2.65 2.89
CA GLY A 10 45.15 -1.70 2.80
C GLY A 10 44.26 -1.90 1.60
N VAL A 11 44.87 -2.26 0.52
CA VAL A 11 44.12 -2.46 -0.69
C VAL A 11 43.18 -3.65 -0.61
N ILE A 12 43.64 -4.70 -0.05
CA ILE A 12 42.86 -5.91 0.02
C ILE A 12 41.65 -5.75 0.89
N GLU A 13 41.79 -5.06 1.95
CA GLU A 13 40.71 -4.91 2.89
C GLU A 13 39.54 -4.14 2.37
N ALA A 14 39.78 -3.15 1.61
CA ALA A 14 38.72 -2.30 1.13
C ALA A 14 37.62 -3.04 0.39
N PRO A 15 37.90 -3.84 -0.59
CA PRO A 15 36.86 -4.59 -1.29
C PRO A 15 36.14 -5.55 -0.37
N GLY A 16 36.83 -6.14 0.52
CA GLY A 16 36.21 -7.07 1.45
C GLY A 16 35.21 -6.42 2.35
N SER A 17 35.48 -5.22 2.77
CA SER A 17 34.57 -4.49 3.64
C SER A 17 33.27 -4.14 2.93
N LEU A 18 33.37 -3.73 1.70
CA LEU A 18 32.19 -3.40 0.92
C LEU A 18 31.32 -4.63 0.69
N ALA A 19 31.94 -5.74 0.43
CA ALA A 19 31.21 -6.98 0.20
C ALA A 19 30.51 -7.46 1.46
N ALA A 20 31.01 -7.11 2.60
CA ALA A 20 30.42 -7.52 3.86
C ALA A 20 29.16 -6.72 4.22
N ARG A 21 28.91 -5.63 3.56
CA ARG A 21 27.70 -4.88 3.80
C ARG A 21 26.49 -5.66 3.32
N ARG A 22 25.39 -5.47 4.01
CA ARG A 22 24.21 -6.27 3.75
C ARG A 22 23.47 -5.77 2.52
N PRO A 23 23.49 -6.51 1.41
CA PRO A 23 22.69 -6.16 0.26
C PRO A 23 21.24 -6.53 0.54
N MET A 24 20.34 -5.61 0.26
CA MET A 24 18.91 -5.84 0.41
C MET A 24 18.25 -5.79 -0.96
N PRO A 25 17.71 -6.92 -1.43
CA PRO A 25 16.98 -6.92 -2.68
C PRO A 25 15.62 -6.24 -2.49
N VAL A 26 15.24 -5.43 -3.46
CA VAL A 26 13.96 -4.73 -3.45
C VAL A 26 13.21 -5.12 -4.71
N GLY A 27 12.02 -5.69 -4.54
CA GLY A 27 11.21 -6.15 -5.66
C GLY A 27 9.77 -5.69 -5.55
N VAL A 28 8.95 -6.23 -6.44
CA VAL A 28 7.51 -5.95 -6.47
C VAL A 28 6.82 -6.80 -5.42
N VAL A 29 5.97 -6.18 -4.62
CA VAL A 29 5.13 -6.86 -3.65
C VAL A 29 3.69 -6.76 -4.13
N GLY A 30 3.08 -7.91 -4.42
CA GLY A 30 1.70 -7.95 -4.91
C GLY A 30 1.61 -7.87 -6.41
N GLU A 31 0.59 -7.17 -6.92
CA GLU A 31 0.38 -7.02 -8.34
C GLU A 31 1.48 -6.17 -8.97
N GLY A 32 1.95 -6.59 -10.12
CA GLY A 32 2.87 -5.80 -10.89
C GLY A 32 2.13 -4.92 -11.90
N GLY A 33 2.86 -4.44 -12.87
CA GLY A 33 2.35 -3.62 -13.94
C GLY A 33 3.51 -3.04 -14.73
N GLN A 34 3.23 -2.00 -15.51
CA GLN A 34 4.25 -1.33 -16.29
C GLN A 34 4.92 -0.26 -15.45
N VAL A 35 6.25 -0.22 -15.47
CA VAL A 35 7.01 0.80 -14.78
C VAL A 35 6.93 2.11 -15.56
N VAL A 36 6.40 3.15 -14.94
CA VAL A 36 6.22 4.46 -15.58
C VAL A 36 7.34 5.44 -15.22
N ARG A 37 8.05 5.18 -14.13
CA ARG A 37 9.14 6.06 -13.69
C ARG A 37 10.15 5.29 -12.87
N VAL A 38 11.43 5.58 -13.09
CA VAL A 38 12.53 5.10 -12.26
C VAL A 38 13.26 6.34 -11.76
N ASN A 39 13.30 6.51 -10.44
CA ASN A 39 13.79 7.74 -9.82
C ASN A 39 15.27 7.69 -9.45
N VAL A 40 15.87 6.51 -9.43
CA VAL A 40 17.26 6.32 -9.00
C VAL A 40 18.01 5.42 -9.95
N ASP A 41 19.32 5.48 -9.88
CA ASP A 41 20.21 4.68 -10.69
C ASP A 41 21.25 4.00 -9.81
N ALA A 42 22.00 3.07 -10.37
CA ALA A 42 23.09 2.42 -9.63
C ALA A 42 24.11 3.47 -9.17
N GLY A 43 24.49 3.40 -7.91
CA GLY A 43 25.41 4.35 -7.32
C GLY A 43 24.75 5.49 -6.58
N ASP A 44 23.45 5.67 -6.71
CA ASP A 44 22.74 6.75 -6.01
C ASP A 44 22.51 6.40 -4.53
N TRP A 45 22.55 7.41 -3.70
CA TRP A 45 22.17 7.29 -2.31
C TRP A 45 20.65 7.43 -2.17
N VAL A 46 20.03 6.58 -1.36
CA VAL A 46 18.61 6.65 -1.06
C VAL A 46 18.40 6.60 0.44
N GLU A 47 17.29 7.14 0.88
CA GLU A 47 16.89 7.08 2.28
C GLU A 47 15.75 6.08 2.45
N ALA A 48 15.61 5.56 3.67
CA ALA A 48 14.53 4.64 3.98
C ALA A 48 13.18 5.29 3.67
N GLY A 49 12.33 4.56 2.94
CA GLY A 49 11.02 5.07 2.54
C GLY A 49 11.00 5.91 1.28
N GLN A 50 12.16 6.16 0.67
CA GLN A 50 12.21 6.91 -0.59
C GLN A 50 11.65 6.07 -1.73
N VAL A 51 10.88 6.71 -2.62
CA VAL A 51 10.32 6.05 -3.79
C VAL A 51 11.41 5.84 -4.84
N LEU A 52 11.66 4.58 -5.18
CA LEU A 52 12.69 4.21 -6.15
C LEU A 52 12.13 4.14 -7.56
N ALA A 53 10.93 3.60 -7.69
CA ALA A 53 10.25 3.46 -8.99
C ALA A 53 8.76 3.50 -8.77
N VAL A 54 8.02 3.83 -9.82
CA VAL A 54 6.55 3.89 -9.79
C VAL A 54 6.00 2.99 -10.90
N ILE A 55 5.05 2.14 -10.52
CA ILE A 55 4.33 1.27 -11.43
C ILE A 55 3.02 1.97 -11.81
N ASP A 56 2.57 1.82 -13.06
CA ASP A 56 1.32 2.41 -13.52
C ASP A 56 0.15 1.92 -12.67
N ARG A 57 -0.62 2.85 -12.14
CA ARG A 57 -1.74 2.58 -11.24
C ARG A 57 -3.02 3.28 -11.68
N SER A 58 -3.13 3.60 -12.95
CA SER A 58 -4.32 4.30 -13.48
C SER A 58 -5.60 3.49 -13.26
N VAL A 59 -5.55 2.17 -13.48
CA VAL A 59 -6.71 1.30 -13.24
C VAL A 59 -7.01 1.20 -11.75
N GLN A 60 -5.98 1.04 -10.94
CA GLN A 60 -6.13 0.88 -9.48
C GLN A 60 -6.67 2.16 -8.82
N ILE A 61 -6.32 3.33 -9.36
CA ILE A 61 -6.88 4.59 -8.89
C ILE A 61 -8.39 4.62 -9.15
N GLN A 62 -8.83 4.17 -10.33
CA GLN A 62 -10.26 4.12 -10.65
C GLN A 62 -10.99 3.09 -9.80
N GLN A 63 -10.36 1.95 -9.51
CA GLN A 63 -10.93 0.95 -8.61
C GLN A 63 -11.12 1.51 -7.20
N ALA A 64 -10.15 2.27 -6.69
CA ALA A 64 -10.27 2.92 -5.39
C ALA A 64 -11.38 3.96 -5.38
N ALA A 65 -11.53 4.73 -6.45
CA ALA A 65 -12.59 5.72 -6.58
C ALA A 65 -13.97 5.05 -6.60
N ALA A 66 -14.12 3.93 -7.30
CA ALA A 66 -15.37 3.17 -7.33
C ALA A 66 -15.69 2.62 -5.93
N GLN A 67 -14.69 2.11 -5.22
CA GLN A 67 -14.88 1.59 -3.88
C GLN A 67 -15.25 2.71 -2.90
N ALA A 68 -14.65 3.89 -3.06
CA ALA A 68 -15.01 5.05 -2.24
C ALA A 68 -16.47 5.45 -2.48
N ALA A 69 -16.92 5.42 -3.73
CA ALA A 69 -18.32 5.71 -4.07
C ALA A 69 -19.27 4.69 -3.46
N GLN A 70 -18.92 3.41 -3.48
CA GLN A 70 -19.73 2.37 -2.83
C GLN A 70 -19.81 2.58 -1.32
N THR A 71 -18.73 3.06 -0.71
CA THR A 71 -18.74 3.41 0.71
C THR A 71 -19.72 4.54 1.00
N GLU A 72 -19.79 5.53 0.11
CA GLU A 72 -20.75 6.63 0.25
C GLU A 72 -22.20 6.13 0.13
N VAL A 73 -22.48 5.19 -0.78
CA VAL A 73 -23.81 4.58 -0.90
C VAL A 73 -24.16 3.84 0.40
N ALA A 74 -23.22 3.06 0.94
CA ALA A 74 -23.45 2.34 2.20
C ALA A 74 -23.73 3.30 3.36
N ARG A 75 -23.03 4.42 3.42
CA ARG A 75 -23.26 5.44 4.44
C ARG A 75 -24.63 6.09 4.30
N ALA A 76 -25.05 6.36 3.08
CA ALA A 76 -26.38 6.94 2.82
C ALA A 76 -27.47 5.98 3.27
N ASP A 77 -27.32 4.68 2.97
CA ASP A 77 -28.25 3.65 3.40
C ASP A 77 -28.31 3.55 4.93
N ALA A 78 -27.15 3.62 5.58
CA ALA A 78 -27.06 3.57 7.03
C ALA A 78 -27.73 4.80 7.66
N ASN A 79 -27.52 5.97 7.09
CA ASN A 79 -28.16 7.20 7.56
C ASN A 79 -29.67 7.13 7.41
N LEU A 80 -30.16 6.59 6.28
CA LEU A 80 -31.59 6.40 6.08
C LEU A 80 -32.17 5.41 7.10
N ALA A 81 -31.48 4.28 7.33
CA ALA A 81 -31.93 3.29 8.31
C ALA A 81 -31.97 3.89 9.73
N GLN A 82 -30.99 4.71 10.07
CA GLN A 82 -30.95 5.39 11.36
C GLN A 82 -32.11 6.38 11.50
N ALA A 83 -32.37 7.16 10.45
CA ALA A 83 -33.46 8.11 10.46
C ALA A 83 -34.83 7.42 10.60
N ASN A 84 -35.01 6.29 9.92
CA ASN A 84 -36.22 5.51 10.02
C ASN A 84 -36.42 4.94 11.45
N LEU A 85 -35.33 4.48 12.05
CA LEU A 85 -35.39 3.98 13.43
C LEU A 85 -35.70 5.11 14.41
N ASP A 86 -35.05 6.25 14.28
CA ASP A 86 -35.27 7.40 15.16
C ASP A 86 -36.72 7.86 15.11
N ARG A 87 -37.30 7.90 13.90
CA ARG A 87 -38.71 8.26 13.71
C ARG A 87 -39.62 7.24 14.38
N ALA A 88 -39.34 5.95 14.21
CA ALA A 88 -40.14 4.90 14.83
C ALA A 88 -40.05 4.94 16.36
N LEU A 89 -38.90 5.27 16.91
CA LEU A 89 -38.74 5.42 18.36
C LEU A 89 -39.62 6.54 18.92
N GLN A 90 -39.78 7.61 18.18
CA GLN A 90 -40.69 8.68 18.58
C GLN A 90 -42.17 8.25 18.48
N LEU A 91 -42.51 7.50 17.43
CA LEU A 91 -43.88 7.08 17.17
C LEU A 91 -44.35 5.95 18.09
N VAL A 92 -43.43 5.05 18.52
CA VAL A 92 -43.79 3.94 19.41
C VAL A 92 -44.27 4.44 20.78
N GLU A 93 -43.70 5.51 21.26
CA GLU A 93 -44.13 6.10 22.52
C GLU A 93 -45.54 6.63 22.45
N ARG A 94 -45.99 7.05 21.25
CA ARG A 94 -47.34 7.54 21.00
C ARG A 94 -48.31 6.43 20.58
N GLY A 95 -47.81 5.17 20.50
CA GLY A 95 -48.65 4.04 20.09
C GLY A 95 -48.89 3.92 18.61
N PHE A 96 -48.20 4.68 17.75
CA PHE A 96 -48.42 4.68 16.30
C PHE A 96 -47.66 3.57 15.57
N VAL A 97 -46.68 2.98 16.18
CA VAL A 97 -45.98 1.81 15.63
C VAL A 97 -45.78 0.78 16.72
N SER A 98 -45.60 -0.48 16.34
CA SER A 98 -45.43 -1.57 17.29
C SER A 98 -43.97 -1.69 17.72
N LYS A 99 -43.76 -2.35 18.87
CA LYS A 99 -42.41 -2.66 19.33
C LYS A 99 -41.70 -3.59 18.34
N ALA A 100 -42.45 -4.49 17.71
CA ALA A 100 -41.88 -5.37 16.68
C ALA A 100 -41.34 -4.57 15.48
N ASP A 101 -42.02 -3.48 15.11
CA ASP A 101 -41.55 -2.60 14.04
C ASP A 101 -40.23 -1.92 14.44
N VAL A 102 -40.09 -1.50 15.69
CA VAL A 102 -38.87 -0.89 16.20
C VAL A 102 -37.74 -1.93 16.18
N ASP A 103 -38.02 -3.16 16.60
CA ASP A 103 -37.01 -4.21 16.58
C ASP A 103 -36.53 -4.52 15.16
N ARG A 104 -37.44 -4.55 14.20
CA ARG A 104 -37.10 -4.77 12.79
C ARG A 104 -36.25 -3.63 12.25
N LEU A 105 -36.61 -2.40 12.56
CA LEU A 105 -35.83 -1.24 12.10
C LEU A 105 -34.47 -1.14 12.78
N THR A 106 -34.38 -1.58 14.03
CA THR A 106 -33.10 -1.68 14.74
C THR A 106 -32.18 -2.68 14.05
N ALA A 107 -32.70 -3.85 13.70
CA ALA A 107 -31.93 -4.86 12.99
C ALA A 107 -31.49 -4.34 11.61
N THR A 108 -32.36 -3.64 10.90
CA THR A 108 -32.06 -3.04 9.60
C THR A 108 -30.94 -2.00 9.74
N ARG A 109 -31.00 -1.15 10.76
CA ARG A 109 -29.98 -0.16 11.04
C ARG A 109 -28.64 -0.82 11.35
N ASN A 110 -28.65 -1.86 12.16
CA ASN A 110 -27.43 -2.58 12.52
C ASN A 110 -26.79 -3.24 11.30
N ALA A 111 -27.60 -3.82 10.41
CA ALA A 111 -27.10 -4.42 9.18
C ALA A 111 -26.51 -3.36 8.25
N ALA A 112 -27.16 -2.21 8.12
CA ALA A 112 -26.65 -1.12 7.30
C ALA A 112 -25.33 -0.58 7.84
N ALA A 113 -25.21 -0.42 9.15
CA ALA A 113 -23.98 0.02 9.80
C ALA A 113 -22.85 -0.96 9.57
N ALA A 114 -23.15 -2.27 9.60
CA ALA A 114 -22.15 -3.30 9.32
C ALA A 114 -21.68 -3.24 7.87
N ARG A 115 -22.60 -2.98 6.93
CA ARG A 115 -22.21 -2.82 5.51
C ARG A 115 -21.28 -1.64 5.29
N VAL A 116 -21.44 -0.56 6.05
CA VAL A 116 -20.50 0.57 6.00
C VAL A 116 -19.09 0.11 6.40
N LYS A 117 -18.99 -0.67 7.47
CA LYS A 117 -17.70 -1.18 7.94
C LYS A 117 -17.04 -2.08 6.90
N VAL A 118 -17.81 -2.92 6.22
CA VAL A 118 -17.30 -3.79 5.15
C VAL A 118 -16.79 -2.92 3.99
N ALA A 119 -17.56 -1.93 3.57
CA ALA A 119 -17.17 -1.06 2.46
C ALA A 119 -15.90 -0.26 2.80
N GLU A 120 -15.79 0.23 4.03
CA GLU A 120 -14.61 0.95 4.49
C GLU A 120 -13.37 0.05 4.51
N ALA A 121 -13.54 -1.20 4.94
CA ALA A 121 -12.44 -2.17 4.95
C ALA A 121 -11.97 -2.50 3.54
N GLN A 122 -12.89 -2.66 2.61
CA GLN A 122 -12.57 -2.90 1.20
C GLN A 122 -11.84 -1.72 0.58
N LEU A 123 -12.21 -0.51 0.95
CA LEU A 123 -11.53 0.70 0.48
C LEU A 123 -10.10 0.77 1.02
N ARG A 124 -9.92 0.47 2.31
CA ARG A 124 -8.58 0.43 2.90
C ARG A 124 -7.70 -0.63 2.24
N GLU A 125 -8.27 -1.80 1.93
CA GLU A 125 -7.55 -2.86 1.24
C GLU A 125 -7.10 -2.39 -0.15
N GLN A 126 -8.01 -1.75 -0.90
CA GLN A 126 -7.68 -1.26 -2.23
C GLN A 126 -6.59 -0.20 -2.18
N ARG A 127 -6.65 0.72 -1.22
CA ARG A 127 -5.62 1.75 -1.04
C ARG A 127 -4.28 1.14 -0.64
N ALA A 128 -4.29 0.11 0.20
CA ALA A 128 -3.06 -0.58 0.57
C ALA A 128 -2.40 -1.27 -0.62
N ARG A 129 -3.21 -1.87 -1.50
CA ARG A 129 -2.68 -2.45 -2.75
C ARG A 129 -2.07 -1.38 -3.64
N ASN A 130 -2.69 -0.21 -3.72
CA ASN A 130 -2.20 0.89 -4.56
C ASN A 130 -0.85 1.41 -4.05
N GLU A 131 -0.63 1.41 -2.75
CA GLU A 131 0.65 1.80 -2.18
C GLU A 131 1.78 0.87 -2.59
N ARG A 132 1.48 -0.40 -2.82
CA ARG A 132 2.48 -1.39 -3.25
C ARG A 132 2.95 -1.18 -4.69
N LEU A 133 2.28 -0.32 -5.44
CA LEU A 133 2.68 0.03 -6.80
C LEU A 133 3.81 1.06 -6.81
N ASN A 134 4.15 1.63 -5.67
CA ASN A 134 5.37 2.39 -5.51
C ASN A 134 6.43 1.47 -4.91
N ILE A 135 7.62 1.51 -5.45
CA ILE A 135 8.75 0.72 -4.92
C ILE A 135 9.54 1.61 -3.98
N TYR A 136 9.57 1.25 -2.71
CA TYR A 136 10.21 2.03 -1.65
C TYR A 136 11.53 1.41 -1.22
N ALA A 137 12.47 2.24 -0.81
CA ALA A 137 13.70 1.77 -0.20
C ALA A 137 13.43 1.25 1.21
N PRO A 138 13.82 0.02 1.53
CA PRO A 138 13.58 -0.54 2.87
C PRO A 138 14.48 0.06 3.94
N ALA A 139 15.61 0.62 3.55
CA ALA A 139 16.56 1.26 4.45
C ALA A 139 17.39 2.27 3.66
N SER A 140 18.07 3.16 4.38
CA SER A 140 18.98 4.11 3.75
C SER A 140 20.24 3.38 3.28
N GLY A 141 20.74 3.74 2.12
CA GLY A 141 21.94 3.12 1.59
C GLY A 141 22.20 3.52 0.14
N TYR A 142 23.19 2.87 -0.47
CA TYR A 142 23.50 3.06 -1.88
C TYR A 142 22.82 2.01 -2.73
N VAL A 143 22.34 2.41 -3.90
CA VAL A 143 21.81 1.47 -4.89
C VAL A 143 22.99 0.77 -5.56
N LEU A 144 23.11 -0.52 -5.34
CA LEU A 144 24.18 -1.31 -5.94
C LEU A 144 23.87 -1.71 -7.38
N GLN A 145 22.61 -2.06 -7.63
CA GLN A 145 22.14 -2.50 -8.94
C GLN A 145 20.74 -1.98 -9.21
N ARG A 146 20.51 -1.65 -10.45
CA ARG A 146 19.17 -1.33 -10.96
C ARG A 146 18.90 -2.28 -12.12
N ASN A 147 17.94 -3.17 -11.94
CA ASN A 147 17.57 -4.19 -12.93
C ASN A 147 16.22 -3.89 -13.59
N VAL A 148 15.78 -2.63 -13.56
CA VAL A 148 14.51 -2.23 -14.10
C VAL A 148 14.67 -1.00 -14.96
N GLU A 149 13.91 -0.94 -16.05
CA GLU A 149 13.88 0.19 -16.96
C GLU A 149 12.46 0.73 -17.06
N ARG A 150 12.36 2.01 -17.32
CA ARG A 150 11.08 2.65 -17.60
C ARG A 150 10.41 1.98 -18.79
N GLY A 151 9.13 1.68 -18.66
CA GLY A 151 8.36 1.00 -19.70
C GLY A 151 8.36 -0.52 -19.58
N GLN A 152 9.17 -1.08 -18.70
CA GLN A 152 9.24 -2.51 -18.49
C GLN A 152 8.03 -2.98 -17.68
N THR A 153 7.49 -4.14 -18.04
CA THR A 153 6.44 -4.79 -17.25
C THR A 153 7.08 -5.65 -16.18
N VAL A 154 6.68 -5.44 -14.94
CA VAL A 154 7.21 -6.17 -13.78
C VAL A 154 6.07 -6.81 -12.98
N GLY A 155 6.39 -7.82 -12.22
CA GLY A 155 5.43 -8.52 -11.37
C GLY A 155 6.13 -9.28 -10.26
N GLY A 156 5.38 -9.99 -9.44
CA GLY A 156 5.94 -10.73 -8.31
C GLY A 156 6.97 -11.77 -8.71
N GLY A 157 6.93 -12.26 -9.95
CA GLY A 157 7.90 -13.24 -10.43
C GLY A 157 9.11 -12.63 -11.14
N THR A 158 9.21 -11.32 -11.25
CA THR A 158 10.28 -10.67 -12.00
C THR A 158 11.62 -10.70 -11.27
N GLY A 159 11.62 -10.87 -9.96
CA GLY A 159 12.83 -10.83 -9.16
C GLY A 159 13.14 -9.42 -8.67
N PRO A 160 14.29 -9.24 -8.01
CA PRO A 160 14.65 -7.94 -7.47
C PRO A 160 14.85 -6.89 -8.56
N LEU A 161 14.27 -5.71 -8.37
CA LEU A 161 14.43 -4.58 -9.27
C LEU A 161 15.63 -3.72 -8.88
N PHE A 162 15.91 -3.65 -7.59
CA PHE A 162 17.02 -2.89 -7.04
C PHE A 162 17.73 -3.71 -5.98
N THR A 163 19.00 -3.42 -5.74
CA THR A 163 19.75 -3.96 -4.61
C THR A 163 20.36 -2.77 -3.89
N ILE A 164 20.10 -2.67 -2.59
CA ILE A 164 20.55 -1.54 -1.78
C ILE A 164 21.50 -2.07 -0.71
N ALA A 165 22.62 -1.37 -0.50
CA ALA A 165 23.55 -1.65 0.57
C ALA A 165 23.47 -0.57 1.62
N SER A 166 23.15 -0.96 2.83
CA SER A 166 23.08 -0.01 3.95
C SER A 166 24.43 0.12 4.66
#